data_10221c12f04cc8b5d07ed65511ddeacb
#
_entry.id   10221c12f04cc8b5d07ed65511ddeacb
#
_cell.length_a   1.000
_cell.length_b   1.000
_cell.length_c   1.000
_cell.angle_alpha   90.00
_cell.angle_beta   90.00
_cell.angle_gamma   90.00
#
_symmetry.space_group_name_H-M   'P 1'
#
loop_
_entity.id
_entity.type
_entity.pdbx_description
1 polymer ?
#
loop_
_entity_poly.entity_id
_entity_poly.type
_entity_poly.pdbx_seq_one_letter_code
_entity_poly.pdbx_strand_id
1 'polypeptide(L)'
;MSKRSKACDISPKVKKKVWERDNHCCIICGSPYAMPNAHYIARSQGGLGIEQNIVTLCMRCHNDYDNGNSRVSTGYKIQWYLKSCYENWNEKDLIYKKEMINK
;
A
#
# COMPACT_ATOMS: atom_id res chain seq x y z
N MET A 1 15.04 -12.71 9.88
CA MET A 1 13.74 -12.42 9.26
C MET A 1 13.49 -13.37 8.10
N SER A 2 12.26 -13.78 7.91
CA SER A 2 11.90 -14.62 6.77
C SER A 2 11.96 -13.79 5.49
N LYS A 3 12.10 -14.47 4.35
CA LYS A 3 12.10 -13.81 3.03
C LYS A 3 10.77 -13.13 2.78
N ARG A 4 9.66 -13.73 3.23
CA ARG A 4 8.33 -13.13 3.12
C ARG A 4 8.25 -11.81 3.88
N SER A 5 8.71 -11.80 5.12
CA SER A 5 8.68 -10.59 5.95
C SER A 5 9.47 -9.46 5.30
N LYS A 6 10.65 -9.79 4.76
CA LYS A 6 11.51 -8.82 4.10
C LYS A 6 10.86 -8.26 2.84
N ALA A 7 10.20 -9.12 2.05
CA ALA A 7 9.51 -8.70 0.84
C ALA A 7 8.33 -7.77 1.12
N CYS A 8 7.73 -7.88 2.30
CA CYS A 8 6.60 -7.04 2.70
C CYS A 8 7.04 -5.73 3.36
N ASP A 9 8.32 -5.58 3.70
CA ASP A 9 8.84 -4.35 4.27
C ASP A 9 8.87 -3.25 3.22
N ILE A 10 8.61 -2.01 3.66
CA ILE A 10 8.64 -0.86 2.77
C ILE A 10 10.00 -0.19 2.88
N SER A 11 10.79 -0.23 1.81
CA SER A 11 12.10 0.41 1.79
C SER A 11 11.96 1.93 1.80
N PRO A 12 13.00 2.67 2.24
CA PRO A 12 13.00 4.14 2.14
C PRO A 12 12.81 4.63 0.71
N LYS A 13 13.33 3.90 -0.26
CA LYS A 13 13.18 4.24 -1.68
C LYS A 13 11.73 4.17 -2.12
N VAL A 14 11.00 3.13 -1.70
CA VAL A 14 9.58 2.99 -2.00
C VAL A 14 8.78 4.07 -1.30
N LYS A 15 9.08 4.34 -0.03
CA LYS A 15 8.40 5.41 0.72
C LYS A 15 8.52 6.75 0.01
N LYS A 16 9.70 7.07 -0.49
CA LYS A 16 9.93 8.33 -1.19
C LYS A 16 9.10 8.41 -2.46
N LYS A 17 9.08 7.33 -3.25
CA LYS A 17 8.29 7.29 -4.49
C LYS A 17 6.80 7.44 -4.21
N VAL A 18 6.30 6.75 -3.20
CA VAL A 18 4.89 6.80 -2.82
C VAL A 18 4.51 8.20 -2.34
N TRP A 19 5.34 8.80 -1.48
CA TRP A 19 5.13 10.13 -0.97
C TRP A 19 5.03 11.16 -2.09
N GLU A 20 5.94 11.10 -3.05
CA GLU A 20 5.95 12.01 -4.19
C GLU A 20 4.77 11.77 -5.14
N ARG A 21 4.46 10.49 -5.42
CA ARG A 21 3.30 10.16 -6.26
C ARG A 21 2.01 10.69 -5.67
N ASP A 22 1.87 10.61 -4.34
CA ASP A 22 0.64 10.97 -3.63
C ASP A 22 0.59 12.45 -3.24
N ASN A 23 1.49 13.26 -3.79
CA ASN A 23 1.54 14.71 -3.57
C ASN A 23 1.68 15.10 -2.10
N HIS A 24 2.42 14.29 -1.34
CA HIS A 24 2.74 14.56 0.06
C HIS A 24 1.49 14.70 0.95
N CYS A 25 0.44 13.95 0.64
CA CYS A 25 -0.78 14.02 1.44
C CYS A 25 -1.55 12.70 1.38
N CYS A 26 -2.47 12.55 2.33
CA CYS A 26 -3.37 11.40 2.38
C CYS A 26 -4.22 11.35 1.11
N ILE A 27 -4.24 10.20 0.45
CA ILE A 27 -4.99 10.05 -0.79
C ILE A 27 -6.51 10.02 -0.59
N ILE A 28 -6.96 9.87 0.65
CA ILE A 28 -8.39 9.80 0.98
C ILE A 28 -8.92 11.18 1.38
N CYS A 29 -8.29 11.83 2.37
CA CYS A 29 -8.81 13.09 2.91
C CYS A 29 -7.95 14.31 2.57
N GLY A 30 -6.78 14.11 1.98
CA GLY A 30 -5.90 15.21 1.58
C GLY A 30 -5.05 15.80 2.68
N SER A 31 -5.06 15.22 3.88
CA SER A 31 -4.28 15.75 4.99
C SER A 31 -2.77 15.67 4.72
N PRO A 32 -2.01 16.75 4.98
CA PRO A 32 -0.55 16.69 4.87
C PRO A 32 0.10 15.94 6.03
N TYR A 33 -0.67 15.67 7.09
CA TYR A 33 -0.19 14.90 8.22
C TYR A 33 -0.42 13.41 7.95
N ALA A 34 0.36 12.87 7.02
CA ALA A 34 0.17 11.52 6.51
C ALA A 34 1.53 10.86 6.26
N MET A 35 1.53 9.54 6.09
CA MET A 35 2.76 8.80 5.87
C MET A 35 2.58 7.76 4.74
N PRO A 36 3.62 7.55 3.91
CA PRO A 36 3.56 6.60 2.79
C PRO A 36 3.84 5.18 3.25
N ASN A 37 3.02 4.66 4.15
CA ASN A 37 3.27 3.37 4.79
C ASN A 37 2.06 2.47 4.92
N ALA A 38 1.00 2.73 4.17
CA ALA A 38 -0.21 1.92 4.25
C ALA A 38 -0.24 0.86 3.16
N HIS A 39 -0.29 -0.40 3.55
CA HIS A 39 -0.45 -1.53 2.62
C HIS A 39 -1.90 -1.62 2.17
N TYR A 40 -2.14 -1.65 0.86
CA TYR A 40 -3.48 -1.92 0.34
C TYR A 40 -3.86 -3.38 0.64
N ILE A 41 -3.02 -4.32 0.22
CA ILE A 41 -3.15 -5.71 0.67
C ILE A 41 -2.29 -5.84 1.91
N ALA A 42 -2.92 -6.24 3.01
CA ALA A 42 -2.29 -6.26 4.32
C ALA A 42 -1.02 -7.10 4.34
N ARG A 43 -0.04 -6.63 5.10
CA ARG A 43 1.20 -7.36 5.33
C ARG A 43 0.93 -8.78 5.84
N SER A 44 -0.07 -8.93 6.71
CA SER A 44 -0.46 -10.24 7.26
C SER A 44 -0.95 -11.19 6.19
N GLN A 45 -1.41 -10.67 5.06
CA GLN A 45 -1.87 -11.46 3.92
C GLN A 45 -0.80 -11.59 2.84
N GLY A 46 0.42 -11.22 3.14
CA GLY A 46 1.52 -11.29 2.20
C GLY A 46 1.65 -10.07 1.30
N GLY A 47 0.98 -8.97 1.64
CA GLY A 47 1.05 -7.75 0.84
C GLY A 47 2.46 -7.22 0.75
N LEU A 48 2.96 -7.04 -0.48
CA LEU A 48 4.33 -6.62 -0.74
C LEU A 48 4.55 -5.14 -0.41
N GLY A 49 5.79 -4.81 -0.06
CA GLY A 49 6.20 -3.43 0.18
C GLY A 49 6.66 -2.73 -1.08
N ILE A 50 5.84 -2.78 -2.11
CA ILE A 50 6.14 -2.16 -3.41
C ILE A 50 5.20 -0.98 -3.66
N GLU A 51 5.61 -0.04 -4.50
CA GLU A 51 4.82 1.18 -4.71
C GLU A 51 3.40 0.90 -5.20
N GLN A 52 3.19 -0.21 -5.92
CA GLN A 52 1.88 -0.58 -6.41
C GLN A 52 0.93 -1.07 -5.32
N ASN A 53 1.45 -1.33 -4.13
CA ASN A 53 0.64 -1.79 -2.99
C ASN A 53 0.66 -0.83 -1.81
N ILE A 54 1.45 0.24 -1.88
CA ILE A 54 1.61 1.18 -0.76
C ILE A 54 1.00 2.52 -1.13
N VAL A 55 0.28 3.11 -0.18
CA VAL A 55 -0.31 4.45 -0.36
C VAL A 55 -0.04 5.31 0.86
N THR A 56 -0.16 6.62 0.67
CA THR A 56 -0.04 7.59 1.76
C THR A 56 -1.39 7.79 2.41
N LEU A 57 -1.48 7.52 3.69
CA LEU A 57 -2.70 7.75 4.48
C LEU A 57 -2.34 8.49 5.77
N CYS A 58 -3.24 9.37 6.21
CA CYS A 58 -3.13 9.93 7.55
C CYS A 58 -3.49 8.87 8.58
N MET A 59 -3.15 9.09 9.83
CA MET A 59 -3.37 8.09 10.88
C MET A 59 -4.84 7.68 10.99
N ARG A 60 -5.75 8.63 10.89
CA ARG A 60 -7.17 8.34 10.98
C ARG A 60 -7.65 7.44 9.83
N CYS A 61 -7.31 7.81 8.59
CA CYS A 61 -7.71 7.02 7.43
C CYS A 61 -7.04 5.66 7.42
N HIS A 62 -5.77 5.59 7.84
CA HIS A 62 -5.05 4.33 7.95
C HIS A 62 -5.72 3.40 8.96
N ASN A 63 -6.07 3.95 10.13
CA ASN A 63 -6.73 3.17 11.16
C ASN A 63 -8.13 2.73 10.72
N ASP A 64 -8.89 3.61 10.06
CA ASP A 64 -10.20 3.27 9.52
C ASP A 64 -10.11 2.13 8.51
N TYR A 65 -9.08 2.14 7.68
CA TYR A 65 -8.88 1.10 6.70
C TYR A 65 -8.48 -0.23 7.34
N ASP A 66 -7.55 -0.19 8.30
CA ASP A 66 -7.04 -1.42 8.93
C ASP A 66 -8.03 -2.04 9.90
N ASN A 67 -8.72 -1.23 10.70
CA ASN A 67 -9.50 -1.72 11.83
C ASN A 67 -10.93 -1.18 11.90
N GLY A 68 -11.29 -0.25 11.04
CA GLY A 68 -12.56 0.45 11.17
C GLY A 68 -13.68 -0.12 10.33
N ASN A 69 -14.84 0.52 10.45
CA ASN A 69 -16.04 0.12 9.72
C ASN A 69 -16.01 0.53 8.26
N SER A 70 -15.06 1.38 7.88
CA SER A 70 -14.93 1.91 6.52
C SER A 70 -13.96 1.13 5.66
N ARG A 71 -13.52 -0.05 6.12
CA ARG A 71 -12.51 -0.83 5.41
C ARG A 71 -12.89 -1.10 3.94
N VAL A 72 -14.11 -1.53 3.69
CA VAL A 72 -14.55 -1.89 2.34
C VAL A 72 -14.58 -0.66 1.43
N SER A 73 -15.22 0.42 1.88
CA SER A 73 -15.34 1.63 1.06
C SER A 73 -13.98 2.31 0.85
N THR A 74 -13.16 2.38 1.88
CA THR A 74 -11.82 2.93 1.77
C THR A 74 -10.96 2.08 0.84
N GLY A 75 -11.09 0.75 0.93
CA GLY A 75 -10.37 -0.17 0.06
C GLY A 75 -10.69 0.04 -1.41
N TYR A 76 -11.95 0.27 -1.75
CA TYR A 76 -12.33 0.57 -3.13
C TYR A 76 -11.71 1.88 -3.62
N LYS A 77 -11.64 2.91 -2.77
CA LYS A 77 -11.02 4.18 -3.12
C LYS A 77 -9.52 4.01 -3.39
N ILE A 78 -8.86 3.24 -2.54
CA ILE A 78 -7.43 2.95 -2.71
C ILE A 78 -7.19 2.17 -4.00
N GLN A 79 -8.01 1.15 -4.24
CA GLN A 79 -7.91 0.34 -5.45
C GLN A 79 -8.06 1.20 -6.71
N TRP A 80 -9.08 2.05 -6.73
CA TRP A 80 -9.33 2.97 -7.83
C TRP A 80 -8.12 3.85 -8.09
N TYR A 81 -7.59 4.42 -7.03
CA TYR A 81 -6.42 5.30 -7.11
C TYR A 81 -5.22 4.57 -7.70
N LEU A 82 -4.89 3.40 -7.17
CA LEU A 82 -3.74 2.63 -7.64
C LEU A 82 -3.90 2.19 -9.09
N LYS A 83 -5.11 1.77 -9.46
CA LYS A 83 -5.39 1.41 -10.86
C LYS A 83 -5.20 2.59 -11.79
N SER A 84 -5.50 3.79 -11.34
CA SER A 84 -5.32 4.99 -12.15
C SER A 84 -3.85 5.40 -12.27
N CYS A 85 -3.01 4.98 -11.34
CA CYS A 85 -1.58 5.32 -11.35
C CYS A 85 -0.74 4.41 -12.22
N TYR A 86 -1.17 3.18 -12.44
CA TYR A 86 -0.35 2.18 -13.12
C TYR A 86 -1.15 1.42 -14.17
N GLU A 87 -0.56 1.30 -15.37
CA GLU A 87 -1.11 0.39 -16.38
C GLU A 87 -0.89 -1.05 -15.92
N ASN A 88 -1.82 -1.93 -16.26
CA ASN A 88 -1.72 -3.35 -15.95
C ASN A 88 -1.63 -3.65 -14.45
N TRP A 89 -2.10 -2.71 -13.60
CA TRP A 89 -2.13 -2.94 -12.16
C TRP A 89 -3.08 -4.10 -11.84
N ASN A 90 -2.58 -5.06 -11.05
CA ASN A 90 -3.34 -6.27 -10.72
C ASN A 90 -3.03 -6.68 -9.29
N GLU A 91 -4.07 -6.94 -8.51
CA GLU A 91 -3.92 -7.35 -7.12
C GLU A 91 -3.07 -8.62 -6.96
N LYS A 92 -3.12 -9.51 -7.92
CA LYS A 92 -2.36 -10.76 -7.87
C LYS A 92 -0.85 -10.52 -7.81
N ASP A 93 -0.39 -9.40 -8.35
CA ASP A 93 1.02 -9.05 -8.38
C ASP A 93 1.50 -8.41 -7.07
N LEU A 94 0.59 -8.13 -6.14
CA LEU A 94 0.89 -7.41 -4.91
C LEU A 94 1.13 -8.33 -3.71
N ILE A 95 1.04 -9.64 -3.92
CA ILE A 95 1.12 -10.63 -2.86
C ILE A 95 2.40 -11.45 -3.00
N TYR A 96 3.09 -11.67 -1.88
CA TYR A 96 4.27 -12.50 -1.84
C TYR A 96 3.96 -13.92 -2.32
N LYS A 97 4.79 -14.42 -3.23
CA LYS A 97 4.68 -15.78 -3.74
C LYS A 97 6.00 -16.50 -3.52
N LYS A 98 5.92 -17.70 -2.98
CA LYS A 98 7.10 -18.49 -2.68
C LYS A 98 7.97 -18.72 -3.92
N GLU A 99 7.34 -18.86 -5.09
CA GLU A 99 8.02 -19.08 -6.37
C GLU A 99 8.93 -17.92 -6.77
N MET A 100 8.71 -16.73 -6.22
CA MET A 100 9.51 -15.55 -6.52
C MET A 100 10.97 -15.73 -6.08
N ILE A 101 11.24 -16.68 -5.21
CA ILE A 101 12.56 -16.88 -4.63
C ILE A 101 13.33 -18.01 -5.30
N ASN A 102 12.66 -18.85 -6.05
CA ASN A 102 13.25 -20.06 -6.61
C ASN A 102 13.71 -19.90 -8.05
N LYS A 103 14.01 -18.68 -8.45
CA LYS A 103 14.42 -18.39 -9.84
C LYS A 103 15.82 -17.92 -9.96
#